data_0b3a6c46cb3d1300a90577b6e7fd5ca7
#
_entry.id   0b3a6c46cb3d1300a90577b6e7fd5ca7
#
_cell.length_a   1.000
_cell.length_b   1.000
_cell.length_c   1.000
_cell.angle_alpha   90.00
_cell.angle_beta   90.00
_cell.angle_gamma   90.00
#
_symmetry.space_group_name_H-M   'P 1'
#
loop_
_entity.id
_entity.type
_entity.pdbx_description
1 polymer ?
#
loop_
_entity_poly.entity_id
_entity_poly.type
_entity_poly.pdbx_seq_one_letter_code
_entity_poly.pdbx_strand_id
1 'polypeptide(L)'
;MAERVLATLETGRFAPHGPPRKPSYRVVAWNLERGIEYEGQLEAFRTHPYLRSGDLYLVTETDVGMARSGNRNIARDLARNLGLDYAFAPCYLNLSKGAGVESEASGENEIGLHGNAILSRYPIRNARPIPIGNGRDKMRGREKRLGQQVAVAADIGLPGLDLTVCSVHLDAQSKQNHRRDQMQAILDGLPAAGPAVIGGDWNTTTFDSSSATAAIIGYWVRVMLGPGNTIRKHFLRPYTYFERKLFRLLESRGFNWRDANLLDERTTSYDVEDAKTHKNLREWVPAWCFDFIRWALREFDGKCPLKIDWFAVRGATPAAPVVIHEFREGRKPPLSDHDAIGIDLRPDGRSQI
;
A
#
# COMPACT_ATOMS: atom_id res chain seq x y z
N MET A 1 -5.96 -18.76 -20.08
CA MET A 1 -5.47 -17.41 -20.48
C MET A 1 -5.27 -16.52 -19.25
N ALA A 2 -6.25 -16.32 -18.38
CA ALA A 2 -6.14 -15.48 -17.18
C ALA A 2 -5.00 -15.89 -16.25
N GLU A 3 -4.84 -17.17 -15.93
CA GLU A 3 -3.75 -17.66 -15.07
C GLU A 3 -2.36 -17.32 -15.62
N ARG A 4 -2.17 -17.42 -16.93
CA ARG A 4 -0.89 -17.09 -17.56
C ARG A 4 -0.59 -15.59 -17.45
N VAL A 5 -1.58 -14.74 -17.64
CA VAL A 5 -1.43 -13.29 -17.55
C VAL A 5 -1.12 -12.88 -16.10
N LEU A 6 -1.82 -13.47 -15.12
CA LEU A 6 -1.61 -13.20 -13.70
C LEU A 6 -0.28 -13.75 -13.16
N ALA A 7 0.31 -14.75 -13.81
CA ALA A 7 1.63 -15.29 -13.45
C ALA A 7 2.79 -14.50 -14.09
N THR A 8 2.51 -13.58 -15.02
CA THR A 8 3.55 -12.87 -15.78
C THR A 8 3.94 -11.56 -15.08
N LEU A 9 5.17 -11.51 -14.58
CA LEU A 9 5.77 -10.28 -14.08
C LEU A 9 6.18 -9.40 -15.28
N GLU A 10 5.80 -8.12 -15.25
CA GLU A 10 6.24 -7.14 -16.24
C GLU A 10 7.44 -6.34 -15.70
N THR A 11 8.49 -6.18 -16.50
CA THR A 11 9.66 -5.40 -16.13
C THR A 11 10.09 -4.48 -17.26
N GLY A 12 10.72 -3.37 -16.94
CA GLY A 12 11.32 -2.47 -17.92
C GLY A 12 12.50 -1.70 -17.35
N ARG A 13 13.39 -1.28 -18.22
CA ARG A 13 14.61 -0.55 -17.88
C ARG A 13 14.59 0.80 -18.57
N PHE A 14 14.42 1.86 -17.78
CA PHE A 14 14.43 3.25 -18.24
C PHE A 14 15.40 4.12 -17.43
N ALA A 15 15.98 3.59 -16.35
CA ALA A 15 16.98 4.30 -15.57
C ALA A 15 18.30 4.46 -16.40
N PRO A 16 18.88 5.65 -16.44
CA PRO A 16 20.26 5.80 -16.89
C PRO A 16 21.18 5.03 -15.93
N HIS A 17 22.41 4.72 -16.34
CA HIS A 17 23.38 3.99 -15.50
C HIS A 17 23.38 4.54 -14.07
N GLY A 18 23.31 3.62 -13.11
CA GLY A 18 22.98 3.91 -11.73
C GLY A 18 23.76 5.05 -11.09
N PRO A 19 23.10 5.84 -10.24
CA PRO A 19 23.76 6.96 -9.57
C PRO A 19 24.91 6.49 -8.66
N PRO A 20 25.87 7.38 -8.33
CA PRO A 20 26.99 7.04 -7.47
C PRO A 20 26.54 6.65 -6.06
N ARG A 21 27.46 6.08 -5.28
CA ARG A 21 27.24 5.74 -3.87
C ARG A 21 26.76 6.96 -3.06
N LYS A 22 25.73 6.73 -2.25
CA LYS A 22 25.17 7.72 -1.33
C LYS A 22 25.37 7.28 0.13
N PRO A 23 25.36 8.22 1.09
CA PRO A 23 25.41 7.89 2.51
C PRO A 23 24.11 7.21 2.99
N SER A 24 23.01 7.46 2.29
CA SER A 24 21.70 6.83 2.53
C SER A 24 20.90 6.75 1.23
N TYR A 25 19.96 5.81 1.20
CA TYR A 25 19.08 5.58 0.06
C TYR A 25 17.64 5.80 0.49
N ARG A 26 16.92 6.65 -0.24
CA ARG A 26 15.53 7.01 0.06
C ARG A 26 14.57 6.00 -0.52
N VAL A 27 13.72 5.43 0.33
CA VAL A 27 12.63 4.54 -0.05
C VAL A 27 11.32 5.21 0.26
N VAL A 28 10.43 5.24 -0.72
CA VAL A 28 9.07 5.76 -0.62
C VAL A 28 8.09 4.62 -0.82
N ALA A 29 7.03 4.55 -0.02
CA ALA A 29 5.89 3.68 -0.30
C ALA A 29 4.63 4.54 -0.46
N TRP A 30 3.81 4.22 -1.49
CA TRP A 30 2.57 4.94 -1.74
C TRP A 30 1.55 4.06 -2.43
N ASN A 31 0.35 3.94 -1.84
CA ASN A 31 -0.81 3.41 -2.51
C ASN A 31 -1.35 4.50 -3.45
N LEU A 32 -1.38 4.22 -4.75
CA LEU A 32 -1.71 5.20 -5.80
C LEU A 32 -3.21 5.26 -6.12
N GLU A 33 -4.06 4.60 -5.34
CA GLU A 33 -5.50 4.57 -5.62
C GLU A 33 -5.76 4.28 -7.12
N ARG A 34 -5.19 3.18 -7.61
CA ARG A 34 -5.31 2.68 -9.01
C ARG A 34 -4.65 3.55 -10.08
N GLY A 35 -4.03 4.67 -9.67
CA GLY A 35 -3.49 5.66 -10.60
C GLY A 35 -4.57 6.50 -11.29
N ILE A 36 -5.74 6.68 -10.64
CA ILE A 36 -6.84 7.50 -11.19
C ILE A 36 -6.39 8.94 -11.42
N GLU A 37 -5.65 9.51 -10.46
CA GLU A 37 -5.09 10.87 -10.55
C GLU A 37 -3.67 10.90 -11.13
N TYR A 38 -3.42 10.10 -12.18
CA TYR A 38 -2.09 9.85 -12.75
C TYR A 38 -1.27 11.12 -13.02
N GLU A 39 -1.85 12.12 -13.69
CA GLU A 39 -1.11 13.35 -14.06
C GLU A 39 -0.65 14.13 -12.82
N GLY A 40 -1.53 14.23 -11.83
CA GLY A 40 -1.19 14.87 -10.54
C GLY A 40 -0.15 14.06 -9.75
N GLN A 41 -0.24 12.73 -9.78
CA GLN A 41 0.75 11.84 -9.16
C GLN A 41 2.11 11.97 -9.85
N LEU A 42 2.16 11.95 -11.18
CA LEU A 42 3.39 12.13 -11.95
C LEU A 42 4.04 13.49 -11.65
N GLU A 43 3.25 14.55 -11.58
CA GLU A 43 3.75 15.88 -11.23
C GLU A 43 4.30 15.90 -9.79
N ALA A 44 3.62 15.26 -8.84
CA ALA A 44 4.11 15.12 -7.47
C ALA A 44 5.47 14.39 -7.42
N PHE A 45 5.65 13.30 -8.15
CA PHE A 45 6.94 12.60 -8.25
C PHE A 45 8.04 13.48 -8.84
N ARG A 46 7.72 14.38 -9.79
CA ARG A 46 8.69 15.28 -10.45
C ARG A 46 9.08 16.48 -9.61
N THR A 47 8.14 17.05 -8.87
CA THR A 47 8.31 18.38 -8.26
C THR A 47 8.44 18.36 -6.75
N HIS A 48 7.75 17.44 -6.06
CA HIS A 48 7.81 17.41 -4.61
C HIS A 48 9.21 17.05 -4.12
N PRO A 49 9.86 17.86 -3.27
CA PRO A 49 11.29 17.71 -2.93
C PRO A 49 11.66 16.33 -2.38
N TYR A 50 10.78 15.75 -1.56
CA TYR A 50 10.99 14.43 -0.98
C TYR A 50 10.85 13.32 -2.02
N LEU A 51 9.75 13.31 -2.80
CA LEU A 51 9.51 12.29 -3.82
C LEU A 51 10.57 12.34 -4.93
N ARG A 52 10.86 13.54 -5.44
CA ARG A 52 11.86 13.71 -6.51
C ARG A 52 13.24 13.13 -6.16
N SER A 53 13.59 13.14 -4.89
CA SER A 53 14.88 12.62 -4.39
C SER A 53 14.84 11.14 -4.01
N GLY A 54 13.72 10.45 -4.20
CA GLY A 54 13.57 9.01 -3.93
C GLY A 54 14.48 8.17 -4.82
N ASP A 55 15.04 7.13 -4.25
CA ASP A 55 15.85 6.13 -4.93
C ASP A 55 15.03 4.90 -5.34
N LEU A 56 14.08 4.53 -4.48
CA LEU A 56 13.21 3.38 -4.63
C LEU A 56 11.77 3.79 -4.28
N TYR A 57 10.82 3.27 -5.05
CA TYR A 57 9.40 3.49 -4.80
C TYR A 57 8.66 2.15 -4.79
N LEU A 58 7.98 1.87 -3.69
CA LEU A 58 7.14 0.69 -3.49
C LEU A 58 5.71 1.15 -3.65
N VAL A 59 5.15 1.00 -4.85
CA VAL A 59 3.82 1.49 -5.18
C VAL A 59 2.81 0.35 -5.22
N THR A 60 1.65 0.60 -4.65
CA THR A 60 0.54 -0.36 -4.62
C THR A 60 -0.67 0.21 -5.34
N GLU A 61 -1.61 -0.65 -5.66
CA GLU A 61 -2.80 -0.30 -6.44
C GLU A 61 -2.46 0.41 -7.76
N THR A 62 -1.72 -0.25 -8.63
CA THR A 62 -1.43 0.24 -9.96
C THR A 62 -2.22 -0.55 -11.00
N ASP A 63 -2.99 0.15 -11.84
CA ASP A 63 -3.79 -0.44 -12.92
C ASP A 63 -3.00 -0.57 -14.22
N VAL A 64 -3.41 -1.55 -15.04
CA VAL A 64 -2.95 -1.71 -16.43
C VAL A 64 -4.16 -1.95 -17.33
N GLY A 65 -4.46 -0.99 -18.20
CA GLY A 65 -5.57 -1.06 -19.14
C GLY A 65 -6.94 -1.14 -18.46
N MET A 66 -7.15 -0.33 -17.42
CA MET A 66 -8.43 -0.13 -16.76
C MET A 66 -9.04 1.21 -17.17
N ALA A 67 -10.30 1.23 -17.55
CA ALA A 67 -11.01 2.44 -17.97
C ALA A 67 -10.98 3.54 -16.91
N ARG A 68 -11.10 3.19 -15.62
CA ARG A 68 -11.07 4.13 -14.48
C ARG A 68 -9.76 4.90 -14.34
N SER A 69 -8.67 4.40 -14.89
CA SER A 69 -7.35 5.03 -14.91
C SER A 69 -6.89 5.39 -16.34
N GLY A 70 -7.85 5.60 -17.27
CA GLY A 70 -7.58 6.01 -18.65
C GLY A 70 -6.87 4.96 -19.50
N ASN A 71 -7.07 3.68 -19.20
CA ASN A 71 -6.44 2.53 -19.88
C ASN A 71 -4.90 2.57 -19.93
N ARG A 72 -4.28 3.28 -18.97
CA ARG A 72 -2.82 3.39 -18.84
C ARG A 72 -2.20 2.12 -18.26
N ASN A 73 -0.90 1.95 -18.45
CA ASN A 73 -0.07 1.10 -17.61
C ASN A 73 0.64 2.00 -16.60
N ILE A 74 0.04 2.15 -15.43
CA ILE A 74 0.45 3.14 -14.43
C ILE A 74 1.91 2.97 -14.02
N ALA A 75 2.34 1.74 -13.67
CA ALA A 75 3.70 1.48 -13.22
C ALA A 75 4.74 1.75 -14.32
N ARG A 76 4.49 1.26 -15.54
CA ARG A 76 5.38 1.47 -16.70
C ARG A 76 5.47 2.95 -17.08
N ASP A 77 4.33 3.62 -17.13
CA ASP A 77 4.27 5.00 -17.61
C ASP A 77 4.93 5.96 -16.59
N LEU A 78 4.75 5.72 -15.27
CA LEU A 78 5.52 6.41 -14.23
C LEU A 78 7.02 6.15 -14.39
N ALA A 79 7.44 4.87 -14.50
CA ALA A 79 8.84 4.52 -14.64
C ALA A 79 9.48 5.18 -15.86
N ARG A 80 8.83 5.14 -17.02
CA ARG A 80 9.30 5.78 -18.25
C ARG A 80 9.44 7.29 -18.10
N ASN A 81 8.41 7.93 -17.55
CA ASN A 81 8.37 9.39 -17.40
C ASN A 81 9.35 9.93 -16.36
N LEU A 82 9.77 9.08 -15.41
CA LEU A 82 10.70 9.43 -14.34
C LEU A 82 12.13 8.89 -14.59
N GLY A 83 12.34 8.14 -15.67
CA GLY A 83 13.63 7.51 -15.95
C GLY A 83 14.03 6.49 -14.90
N LEU A 84 13.12 5.57 -14.54
CA LEU A 84 13.30 4.54 -13.52
C LEU A 84 13.16 3.14 -14.14
N ASP A 85 13.86 2.16 -13.61
CA ASP A 85 13.56 0.77 -13.85
C ASP A 85 12.30 0.38 -13.06
N TYR A 86 11.54 -0.63 -13.53
CA TYR A 86 10.37 -1.09 -12.80
C TYR A 86 10.16 -2.60 -12.89
N ALA A 87 9.43 -3.11 -11.90
CA ALA A 87 8.87 -4.45 -11.88
C ALA A 87 7.42 -4.36 -11.38
N PHE A 88 6.48 -4.88 -12.14
CA PHE A 88 5.05 -4.92 -11.83
C PHE A 88 4.59 -6.37 -11.73
N ALA A 89 3.89 -6.71 -10.65
CA ALA A 89 3.25 -8.00 -10.45
C ALA A 89 1.72 -7.82 -10.41
N PRO A 90 0.98 -8.43 -11.37
CA PRO A 90 -0.47 -8.39 -11.34
C PRO A 90 -1.02 -9.23 -10.19
N CYS A 91 -1.98 -8.67 -9.46
CA CYS A 91 -2.76 -9.34 -8.43
C CYS A 91 -4.07 -9.88 -9.00
N TYR A 92 -4.72 -9.05 -9.79
CA TYR A 92 -6.07 -9.32 -10.29
C TYR A 92 -6.24 -8.97 -11.76
N LEU A 93 -7.08 -9.78 -12.41
CA LEU A 93 -7.77 -9.44 -13.66
C LEU A 93 -9.20 -9.05 -13.29
N ASN A 94 -9.52 -7.76 -13.45
CA ASN A 94 -10.85 -7.21 -13.14
C ASN A 94 -11.81 -7.49 -14.29
N LEU A 95 -12.99 -8.01 -13.95
CA LEU A 95 -14.05 -8.32 -14.92
C LEU A 95 -15.09 -7.19 -15.04
N SER A 96 -14.85 -6.08 -14.34
CA SER A 96 -15.66 -4.86 -14.36
C SER A 96 -14.76 -3.63 -14.27
N LYS A 97 -15.29 -2.45 -14.58
CA LYS A 97 -14.55 -1.18 -14.54
C LYS A 97 -14.20 -0.71 -13.12
N GLY A 98 -14.81 -1.31 -12.11
CA GLY A 98 -14.66 -0.96 -10.70
C GLY A 98 -15.97 -1.13 -9.94
N ALA A 99 -16.06 -0.53 -8.75
CA ALA A 99 -17.26 -0.47 -7.93
C ALA A 99 -17.59 0.98 -7.57
N GLY A 100 -18.86 1.27 -7.25
CA GLY A 100 -19.31 2.62 -6.90
C GLY A 100 -19.05 3.61 -8.03
N VAL A 101 -18.39 4.73 -7.74
CA VAL A 101 -18.10 5.81 -8.72
C VAL A 101 -17.22 5.31 -9.87
N GLU A 102 -16.30 4.37 -9.61
CA GLU A 102 -15.40 3.86 -10.64
C GLU A 102 -16.11 3.07 -11.74
N SER A 103 -17.25 2.44 -11.43
CA SER A 103 -18.07 1.75 -12.42
C SER A 103 -18.68 2.68 -13.47
N GLU A 104 -18.72 3.99 -13.19
CA GLU A 104 -19.23 5.04 -14.07
C GLU A 104 -18.16 5.57 -15.05
N ALA A 105 -16.91 5.07 -14.97
CA ALA A 105 -15.83 5.46 -15.86
C ALA A 105 -16.22 5.27 -17.33
N SER A 106 -15.90 6.25 -18.18
CA SER A 106 -16.17 6.21 -19.62
C SER A 106 -15.27 5.16 -20.31
N GLY A 107 -15.79 4.55 -21.37
CA GLY A 107 -15.08 3.51 -22.12
C GLY A 107 -15.13 2.14 -21.45
N GLU A 108 -14.35 1.21 -21.97
CA GLU A 108 -14.23 -0.18 -21.49
C GLU A 108 -12.78 -0.46 -21.09
N ASN A 109 -12.55 -1.47 -20.25
CA ASN A 109 -11.22 -1.93 -19.92
C ASN A 109 -10.56 -2.57 -21.15
N GLU A 110 -9.35 -2.15 -21.52
CA GLU A 110 -8.59 -2.75 -22.61
C GLU A 110 -7.87 -4.04 -22.17
N ILE A 111 -7.34 -4.06 -20.93
CA ILE A 111 -6.60 -5.20 -20.37
C ILE A 111 -7.24 -5.68 -19.07
N GLY A 112 -7.45 -4.77 -18.11
CA GLY A 112 -8.16 -5.06 -16.88
C GLY A 112 -7.27 -5.55 -15.72
N LEU A 113 -5.94 -5.34 -15.74
CA LEU A 113 -5.05 -5.77 -14.66
C LEU A 113 -4.93 -4.72 -13.56
N HIS A 114 -4.70 -5.22 -12.35
CA HIS A 114 -4.44 -4.45 -11.14
C HIS A 114 -3.38 -5.14 -10.30
N GLY A 115 -2.41 -4.40 -9.75
CA GLY A 115 -1.32 -5.01 -9.00
C GLY A 115 -0.42 -4.03 -8.28
N ASN A 116 0.77 -4.51 -7.90
CA ASN A 116 1.78 -3.77 -7.16
C ASN A 116 3.07 -3.65 -7.96
N ALA A 117 3.85 -2.59 -7.72
CA ALA A 117 5.09 -2.38 -8.45
C ALA A 117 6.23 -1.86 -7.56
N ILE A 118 7.44 -2.06 -8.04
CA ILE A 118 8.67 -1.46 -7.56
C ILE A 118 9.21 -0.58 -8.69
N LEU A 119 9.53 0.69 -8.39
CA LEU A 119 10.26 1.56 -9.30
C LEU A 119 11.62 1.88 -8.68
N SER A 120 12.68 1.94 -9.48
CA SER A 120 14.06 2.07 -8.96
C SER A 120 14.94 2.92 -9.88
N ARG A 121 15.77 3.80 -9.27
CA ARG A 121 16.88 4.46 -9.97
C ARG A 121 18.06 3.52 -10.24
N TYR A 122 18.08 2.36 -9.58
CA TYR A 122 19.15 1.36 -9.67
C TYR A 122 18.63 0.11 -10.36
N PRO A 123 19.51 -0.70 -10.97
CA PRO A 123 19.08 -1.90 -11.66
C PRO A 123 18.31 -2.86 -10.78
N ILE A 124 17.13 -3.26 -11.26
CA ILE A 124 16.29 -4.28 -10.65
C ILE A 124 16.76 -5.66 -11.12
N ARG A 125 17.00 -6.56 -10.17
CA ARG A 125 17.40 -7.95 -10.40
C ARG A 125 16.45 -8.90 -9.70
N ASN A 126 16.35 -10.14 -10.21
CA ASN A 126 15.61 -11.23 -9.56
C ASN A 126 14.20 -10.81 -9.11
N ALA A 127 13.53 -9.96 -9.91
CA ALA A 127 12.16 -9.57 -9.62
C ALA A 127 11.25 -10.81 -9.65
N ARG A 128 10.40 -10.96 -8.62
CA ARG A 128 9.55 -12.13 -8.43
C ARG A 128 8.23 -11.79 -7.76
N PRO A 129 7.12 -12.40 -8.19
CA PRO A 129 5.86 -12.32 -7.47
C PRO A 129 5.90 -13.27 -6.25
N ILE A 130 5.28 -12.83 -5.14
CA ILE A 130 5.05 -13.66 -3.95
C ILE A 130 3.54 -13.72 -3.75
N PRO A 131 2.87 -14.83 -4.13
CA PRO A 131 1.45 -15.00 -3.89
C PRO A 131 1.16 -15.07 -2.38
N ILE A 132 0.19 -14.26 -1.92
CA ILE A 132 -0.14 -14.17 -0.48
C ILE A 132 -1.60 -14.52 -0.19
N GLY A 133 -2.36 -14.87 -1.22
CA GLY A 133 -3.74 -15.33 -1.09
C GLY A 133 -4.76 -14.23 -0.80
N ASN A 134 -6.02 -14.60 -0.84
CA ASN A 134 -7.16 -13.73 -0.56
C ASN A 134 -7.83 -14.12 0.76
N GLY A 135 -8.32 -13.13 1.53
CA GLY A 135 -9.11 -13.37 2.73
C GLY A 135 -10.53 -13.85 2.44
N ARG A 136 -11.04 -13.58 1.24
CA ARG A 136 -12.32 -14.07 0.74
C ARG A 136 -12.31 -14.22 -0.79
N ASP A 137 -13.29 -14.94 -1.31
CA ASP A 137 -13.52 -15.07 -2.75
C ASP A 137 -13.88 -13.72 -3.37
N LYS A 138 -13.03 -13.21 -4.27
CA LYS A 138 -13.19 -11.91 -4.93
C LYS A 138 -14.28 -11.93 -6.01
N MET A 139 -14.73 -13.10 -6.46
CA MET A 139 -15.86 -13.24 -7.39
C MET A 139 -17.22 -12.95 -6.72
N ARG A 140 -17.29 -12.99 -5.38
CA ARG A 140 -18.49 -12.63 -4.60
C ARG A 140 -18.60 -11.13 -4.31
N GLY A 141 -17.57 -10.34 -4.63
CA GLY A 141 -17.58 -8.89 -4.47
C GLY A 141 -18.37 -8.19 -5.57
N ARG A 142 -18.64 -6.88 -5.39
CA ARG A 142 -19.22 -6.02 -6.43
C ARG A 142 -18.28 -5.85 -7.61
N GLU A 143 -17.01 -5.64 -7.33
CA GLU A 143 -15.94 -5.69 -8.31
C GLU A 143 -15.44 -7.15 -8.39
N LYS A 144 -15.90 -7.84 -9.43
CA LYS A 144 -15.50 -9.22 -9.68
C LYS A 144 -14.09 -9.28 -10.22
N ARG A 145 -13.24 -10.06 -9.55
CA ARG A 145 -11.81 -10.17 -9.88
C ARG A 145 -11.36 -11.63 -9.89
N LEU A 146 -10.61 -12.01 -10.92
CA LEU A 146 -9.85 -13.26 -10.96
C LEU A 146 -8.45 -13.00 -10.42
N GLY A 147 -7.88 -13.96 -9.71
CA GLY A 147 -6.54 -13.85 -9.13
C GLY A 147 -6.52 -13.76 -7.62
N GLN A 148 -5.40 -13.30 -7.08
CA GLN A 148 -5.16 -13.21 -5.65
C GLN A 148 -4.21 -12.05 -5.32
N GLN A 149 -4.12 -11.67 -4.05
CA GLN A 149 -3.10 -10.72 -3.61
C GLN A 149 -1.70 -11.30 -3.84
N VAL A 150 -0.83 -10.45 -4.38
CA VAL A 150 0.56 -10.77 -4.72
C VAL A 150 1.43 -9.61 -4.25
N ALA A 151 2.45 -9.90 -3.44
CA ALA A 151 3.53 -8.97 -3.20
C ALA A 151 4.57 -9.08 -4.33
N VAL A 152 5.27 -8.00 -4.64
CA VAL A 152 6.38 -8.02 -5.60
C VAL A 152 7.69 -7.78 -4.86
N ALA A 153 8.64 -8.69 -5.01
CA ALA A 153 9.98 -8.58 -4.45
C ALA A 153 11.03 -8.50 -5.54
N ALA A 154 12.12 -7.77 -5.27
CA ALA A 154 13.27 -7.67 -6.17
C ALA A 154 14.56 -7.42 -5.40
N ASP A 155 15.69 -7.76 -6.00
CA ASP A 155 17.01 -7.45 -5.47
C ASP A 155 17.55 -6.21 -6.20
N ILE A 156 17.97 -5.20 -5.44
CA ILE A 156 18.48 -3.92 -5.93
C ILE A 156 19.95 -3.80 -5.55
N GLY A 157 20.79 -3.69 -6.56
CA GLY A 157 22.24 -3.44 -6.36
C GLY A 157 22.51 -1.96 -6.09
N LEU A 158 22.35 -1.53 -4.84
CA LEU A 158 22.75 -0.20 -4.43
C LEU A 158 24.26 -0.17 -4.18
N PRO A 159 24.98 0.90 -4.57
CA PRO A 159 26.40 1.00 -4.27
C PRO A 159 26.69 0.89 -2.76
N GLY A 160 27.25 -0.25 -2.34
CA GLY A 160 27.55 -0.55 -0.93
C GLY A 160 26.41 -1.16 -0.12
N LEU A 161 25.31 -1.55 -0.76
CA LEU A 161 24.20 -2.23 -0.11
C LEU A 161 23.42 -3.10 -1.12
N ASP A 162 23.58 -4.41 -1.05
CA ASP A 162 22.68 -5.33 -1.77
C ASP A 162 21.39 -5.47 -0.97
N LEU A 163 20.30 -4.90 -1.48
CA LEU A 163 19.03 -4.76 -0.78
C LEU A 163 17.94 -5.56 -1.49
N THR A 164 17.26 -6.44 -0.75
CA THR A 164 15.98 -7.00 -1.21
C THR A 164 14.85 -6.05 -0.84
N VAL A 165 14.04 -5.65 -1.81
CA VAL A 165 12.87 -4.78 -1.59
C VAL A 165 11.58 -5.55 -1.86
N CYS A 166 10.51 -5.25 -1.12
CA CYS A 166 9.20 -5.87 -1.30
C CYS A 166 8.08 -4.84 -1.19
N SER A 167 7.33 -4.65 -2.27
CA SER A 167 6.10 -3.84 -2.29
C SER A 167 4.90 -4.71 -1.95
N VAL A 168 4.12 -4.30 -0.97
CA VAL A 168 3.09 -5.11 -0.33
C VAL A 168 1.78 -4.36 -0.21
N HIS A 169 0.69 -5.03 -0.62
CA HIS A 169 -0.68 -4.63 -0.29
C HIS A 169 -1.39 -5.84 0.32
N LEU A 170 -1.61 -5.83 1.64
CA LEU A 170 -2.34 -6.89 2.33
C LEU A 170 -3.85 -6.75 2.14
N ASP A 171 -4.58 -7.86 2.27
CA ASP A 171 -6.01 -7.87 1.97
C ASP A 171 -6.84 -7.11 3.03
N ALA A 172 -7.42 -5.98 2.63
CA ALA A 172 -8.34 -5.18 3.44
C ALA A 172 -9.59 -5.97 3.87
N GLN A 173 -10.05 -6.92 3.03
CA GLN A 173 -11.26 -7.71 3.25
C GLN A 173 -10.95 -9.03 3.95
N SER A 174 -10.20 -8.97 5.04
CA SER A 174 -9.70 -10.16 5.74
C SER A 174 -9.68 -9.98 7.26
N LYS A 175 -9.22 -11.01 7.96
CA LYS A 175 -9.00 -11.02 9.41
C LYS A 175 -7.54 -10.72 9.73
N GLN A 176 -7.26 -10.28 10.94
CA GLN A 176 -5.91 -10.04 11.44
C GLN A 176 -4.99 -11.27 11.30
N ASN A 177 -5.52 -12.47 11.61
CA ASN A 177 -4.75 -13.70 11.43
C ASN A 177 -4.42 -13.96 9.95
N HIS A 178 -5.32 -13.64 9.03
CA HIS A 178 -5.05 -13.80 7.60
C HIS A 178 -3.96 -12.83 7.13
N ARG A 179 -4.00 -11.55 7.55
CA ARG A 179 -2.92 -10.60 7.24
C ARG A 179 -1.58 -11.03 7.83
N ARG A 180 -1.60 -11.61 9.05
CA ARG A 180 -0.40 -12.24 9.63
C ARG A 180 0.10 -13.40 8.76
N ASP A 181 -0.79 -14.25 8.24
CA ASP A 181 -0.43 -15.37 7.36
C ASP A 181 0.07 -14.88 6.00
N GLN A 182 -0.51 -13.81 5.45
CA GLN A 182 0.01 -13.14 4.26
C GLN A 182 1.43 -12.58 4.49
N MET A 183 1.69 -11.93 5.62
CA MET A 183 3.03 -11.46 5.98
C MET A 183 4.00 -12.62 6.18
N GLN A 184 3.56 -13.76 6.75
CA GLN A 184 4.38 -14.97 6.85
C GLN A 184 4.79 -15.47 5.46
N ALA A 185 3.85 -15.54 4.49
CA ALA A 185 4.16 -15.94 3.12
C ALA A 185 5.17 -14.99 2.46
N ILE A 186 5.06 -13.68 2.71
CA ILE A 186 6.04 -12.70 2.24
C ILE A 186 7.42 -13.00 2.83
N LEU A 187 7.51 -13.15 4.15
CA LEU A 187 8.77 -13.42 4.83
C LEU A 187 9.43 -14.74 4.40
N ASP A 188 8.63 -15.75 4.08
CA ASP A 188 9.13 -17.03 3.56
C ASP A 188 9.57 -16.94 2.08
N GLY A 189 9.02 -15.99 1.31
CA GLY A 189 9.43 -15.68 -0.06
C GLY A 189 10.64 -14.75 -0.18
N LEU A 190 11.11 -14.16 0.95
CA LEU A 190 12.30 -13.32 1.01
C LEU A 190 13.52 -14.12 1.47
N PRO A 191 14.75 -13.68 1.17
CA PRO A 191 15.96 -14.29 1.73
C PRO A 191 15.89 -14.34 3.26
N ALA A 192 16.30 -15.45 3.86
CA ALA A 192 16.26 -15.64 5.32
C ALA A 192 17.17 -14.67 6.09
N ALA A 193 18.22 -14.16 5.44
CA ALA A 193 19.18 -13.21 6.00
C ALA A 193 19.51 -12.11 4.97
N GLY A 194 20.29 -11.12 5.42
CA GLY A 194 20.71 -9.99 4.60
C GLY A 194 19.75 -8.79 4.65
N PRO A 195 20.17 -7.67 4.04
CA PRO A 195 19.39 -6.43 4.02
C PRO A 195 18.08 -6.60 3.25
N ALA A 196 16.98 -6.18 3.87
CA ALA A 196 15.66 -6.22 3.25
C ALA A 196 14.77 -5.08 3.75
N VAL A 197 13.90 -4.57 2.87
CA VAL A 197 12.84 -3.64 3.21
C VAL A 197 11.51 -4.12 2.66
N ILE A 198 10.49 -4.12 3.50
CA ILE A 198 9.09 -4.39 3.16
C ILE A 198 8.32 -3.10 3.37
N GLY A 199 7.61 -2.61 2.35
CA GLY A 199 6.84 -1.38 2.48
C GLY A 199 5.55 -1.42 1.66
N GLY A 200 4.57 -0.60 2.06
CA GLY A 200 3.29 -0.46 1.38
C GLY A 200 2.10 -0.46 2.32
N ASP A 201 0.92 -0.73 1.78
CA ASP A 201 -0.34 -0.77 2.50
C ASP A 201 -0.57 -2.15 3.14
N TRP A 202 -0.53 -2.20 4.49
CA TRP A 202 -0.74 -3.45 5.22
C TRP A 202 -2.17 -3.62 5.75
N ASN A 203 -3.04 -2.64 5.53
CA ASN A 203 -4.45 -2.69 5.94
C ASN A 203 -4.67 -3.07 7.41
N THR A 204 -3.80 -2.61 8.31
CA THR A 204 -3.65 -3.06 9.70
C THR A 204 -4.76 -2.62 10.65
N THR A 205 -5.76 -1.88 10.20
CA THR A 205 -6.84 -1.36 11.06
C THR A 205 -8.18 -2.02 10.81
N THR A 206 -8.30 -2.81 9.73
CA THR A 206 -9.56 -3.45 9.43
C THR A 206 -9.87 -4.55 10.44
N PHE A 207 -10.99 -4.40 11.15
CA PHE A 207 -11.59 -5.49 11.91
C PHE A 207 -11.97 -6.63 10.94
N ASP A 208 -12.40 -7.78 11.47
CA ASP A 208 -12.85 -8.88 10.62
C ASP A 208 -13.93 -8.41 9.62
N SER A 209 -13.53 -8.19 8.39
CA SER A 209 -14.40 -7.81 7.27
C SER A 209 -14.62 -8.98 6.30
N SER A 210 -14.32 -10.20 6.74
CA SER A 210 -14.51 -11.42 5.95
C SER A 210 -15.99 -11.75 5.67
N SER A 211 -16.91 -11.21 6.50
CA SER A 211 -18.35 -11.33 6.30
C SER A 211 -19.08 -10.06 6.79
N ALA A 212 -20.32 -9.83 6.29
CA ALA A 212 -21.15 -8.73 6.74
C ALA A 212 -21.46 -8.82 8.25
N THR A 213 -21.75 -10.02 8.75
CA THR A 213 -22.02 -10.26 10.17
C THR A 213 -20.81 -9.91 11.05
N ALA A 214 -19.61 -10.34 10.66
CA ALA A 214 -18.39 -10.01 11.38
C ALA A 214 -18.10 -8.51 11.37
N ALA A 215 -18.33 -7.84 10.24
CA ALA A 215 -18.19 -6.40 10.12
C ALA A 215 -19.15 -5.63 11.05
N ILE A 216 -20.42 -6.06 11.14
CA ILE A 216 -21.44 -5.48 12.04
C ILE A 216 -21.03 -5.69 13.50
N ILE A 217 -20.65 -6.90 13.90
CA ILE A 217 -20.15 -7.19 15.26
C ILE A 217 -18.95 -6.31 15.58
N GLY A 218 -17.99 -6.24 14.67
CA GLY A 218 -16.80 -5.39 14.83
C GLY A 218 -17.13 -3.91 14.96
N TYR A 219 -18.13 -3.41 14.26
CA TYR A 219 -18.65 -2.04 14.41
C TYR A 219 -19.17 -1.81 15.83
N TRP A 220 -20.06 -2.65 16.32
CA TRP A 220 -20.62 -2.51 17.67
C TRP A 220 -19.58 -2.64 18.78
N VAL A 221 -18.61 -3.55 18.65
CA VAL A 221 -17.50 -3.66 19.60
C VAL A 221 -16.74 -2.33 19.68
N ARG A 222 -16.46 -1.68 18.54
CA ARG A 222 -15.77 -0.38 18.51
C ARG A 222 -16.60 0.75 19.11
N VAL A 223 -17.91 0.73 18.88
CA VAL A 223 -18.84 1.66 19.51
C VAL A 223 -18.81 1.52 21.03
N MET A 224 -18.85 0.29 21.54
CA MET A 224 -18.80 -0.01 22.98
C MET A 224 -17.46 0.35 23.63
N LEU A 225 -16.35 0.20 22.91
CA LEU A 225 -15.01 0.63 23.36
C LEU A 225 -14.85 2.16 23.41
N GLY A 226 -15.75 2.88 22.79
CA GLY A 226 -15.72 4.32 22.60
C GLY A 226 -14.89 4.72 21.38
N PRO A 227 -15.43 5.62 20.52
CA PRO A 227 -14.79 6.01 19.26
C PRO A 227 -13.38 6.56 19.44
N GLY A 228 -13.18 7.48 20.39
CA GLY A 228 -11.88 8.08 20.67
C GLY A 228 -10.83 7.06 21.12
N ASN A 229 -11.21 6.08 21.95
CA ASN A 229 -10.31 5.00 22.35
C ASN A 229 -9.98 4.08 21.18
N THR A 230 -10.97 3.76 20.33
CA THR A 230 -10.79 2.95 19.14
C THR A 230 -9.79 3.59 18.20
N ILE A 231 -9.93 4.88 17.92
CA ILE A 231 -9.01 5.61 17.05
C ILE A 231 -7.61 5.64 17.65
N ARG A 232 -7.45 6.19 18.87
CA ARG A 232 -6.12 6.41 19.47
C ARG A 232 -5.37 5.11 19.78
N LYS A 233 -6.07 4.07 20.25
CA LYS A 233 -5.42 2.81 20.72
C LYS A 233 -5.39 1.70 19.68
N HIS A 234 -6.27 1.76 18.67
CA HIS A 234 -6.40 0.67 17.71
C HIS A 234 -6.11 1.10 16.26
N PHE A 235 -6.67 2.21 15.81
CA PHE A 235 -6.47 2.65 14.43
C PHE A 235 -5.10 3.28 14.20
N LEU A 236 -4.63 4.11 15.14
CA LEU A 236 -3.30 4.72 15.06
C LEU A 236 -2.20 3.81 15.61
N ARG A 237 -2.54 2.84 16.48
CA ARG A 237 -1.59 1.92 17.12
C ARG A 237 -2.00 0.44 16.95
N PRO A 238 -2.20 -0.05 15.72
CA PRO A 238 -2.67 -1.42 15.47
C PRO A 238 -1.71 -2.49 16.02
N TYR A 239 -0.43 -2.18 16.13
CA TYR A 239 0.61 -3.05 16.67
C TYR A 239 0.45 -3.38 18.16
N THR A 240 -0.28 -2.57 18.92
CA THR A 240 -0.46 -2.80 20.37
C THR A 240 -1.43 -3.93 20.66
N TYR A 241 -2.46 -4.10 19.84
CA TYR A 241 -3.53 -5.05 20.11
C TYR A 241 -3.97 -5.84 18.87
N PHE A 242 -4.59 -5.21 17.88
CA PHE A 242 -5.23 -5.90 16.77
C PHE A 242 -4.25 -6.70 15.90
N GLU A 243 -3.19 -6.06 15.46
CA GLU A 243 -2.20 -6.66 14.56
C GLU A 243 -0.93 -7.09 15.29
N ARG A 244 -0.96 -7.16 16.62
CA ARG A 244 0.22 -7.54 17.43
C ARG A 244 0.93 -8.79 16.94
N LYS A 245 0.19 -9.77 16.43
CA LYS A 245 0.77 -11.03 15.91
C LYS A 245 1.60 -10.80 14.64
N LEU A 246 1.14 -9.90 13.74
CA LEU A 246 1.86 -9.54 12.53
C LEU A 246 3.18 -8.83 12.89
N PHE A 247 3.12 -7.82 13.76
CA PHE A 247 4.31 -7.06 14.14
C PHE A 247 5.33 -7.90 14.94
N ARG A 248 4.87 -8.81 15.81
CA ARG A 248 5.75 -9.78 16.49
C ARG A 248 6.39 -10.78 15.52
N LEU A 249 5.69 -11.19 14.48
CA LEU A 249 6.24 -12.02 13.44
C LEU A 249 7.41 -11.33 12.74
N LEU A 250 7.26 -10.04 12.37
CA LEU A 250 8.35 -9.24 11.80
C LEU A 250 9.55 -9.16 12.74
N GLU A 251 9.33 -8.87 14.01
CA GLU A 251 10.38 -8.82 15.05
C GLU A 251 11.10 -10.16 15.17
N SER A 252 10.37 -11.29 15.13
CA SER A 252 10.96 -12.65 15.20
C SER A 252 11.85 -13.00 14.00
N ARG A 253 11.67 -12.30 12.88
CA ARG A 253 12.46 -12.42 11.64
C ARG A 253 13.53 -11.32 11.51
N GLY A 254 13.79 -10.57 12.59
CA GLY A 254 14.82 -9.53 12.66
C GLY A 254 14.49 -8.23 11.96
N PHE A 255 13.21 -7.98 11.65
CA PHE A 255 12.79 -6.71 11.04
C PHE A 255 12.47 -5.65 12.10
N ASN A 256 13.06 -4.47 11.94
CA ASN A 256 12.76 -3.27 12.69
C ASN A 256 11.69 -2.47 11.94
N TRP A 257 10.50 -2.39 12.50
CA TRP A 257 9.40 -1.58 11.98
C TRP A 257 9.19 -0.31 12.81
N ARG A 258 9.71 -0.26 14.06
CA ARG A 258 9.46 0.86 14.97
C ARG A 258 10.18 2.12 14.50
N ASP A 259 11.47 2.03 14.23
CA ASP A 259 12.29 3.16 13.82
C ASP A 259 12.07 3.52 12.34
N ALA A 260 11.44 2.63 11.58
CA ALA A 260 11.09 2.84 10.18
C ALA A 260 9.78 3.63 9.97
N ASN A 261 9.07 4.02 11.04
CA ASN A 261 7.76 4.66 10.92
C ASN A 261 7.54 5.73 11.98
N LEU A 262 6.75 6.76 11.65
CA LEU A 262 6.14 7.66 12.63
C LEU A 262 4.93 6.94 13.25
N LEU A 263 5.08 6.42 14.48
CA LEU A 263 4.16 5.43 15.05
C LEU A 263 2.75 5.98 15.32
N ASP A 264 2.63 7.23 15.69
CA ASP A 264 1.36 7.87 16.08
C ASP A 264 0.75 8.72 14.94
N GLU A 265 1.42 8.71 13.76
CA GLU A 265 0.99 9.46 12.60
C GLU A 265 0.10 8.61 11.69
N ARG A 266 -1.05 9.18 11.26
CA ARG A 266 -1.94 8.53 10.30
C ARG A 266 -1.29 8.46 8.91
N THR A 267 -1.72 7.51 8.11
CA THR A 267 -1.35 7.40 6.70
C THR A 267 -2.57 7.45 5.76
N THR A 268 -3.76 7.46 6.33
CA THR A 268 -5.02 7.74 5.64
C THR A 268 -6.05 8.27 6.62
N SER A 269 -7.16 8.79 6.13
CA SER A 269 -8.35 9.08 6.94
C SER A 269 -9.61 8.96 6.08
N TYR A 270 -10.66 8.39 6.66
CA TYR A 270 -11.99 8.45 6.07
C TYR A 270 -12.70 9.71 6.54
N ASP A 271 -13.09 10.55 5.58
CA ASP A 271 -13.91 11.73 5.82
C ASP A 271 -15.39 11.37 5.57
N VAL A 272 -16.21 11.47 6.60
CA VAL A 272 -17.64 11.09 6.51
C VAL A 272 -18.44 12.07 5.63
N GLU A 273 -17.95 13.29 5.44
CA GLU A 273 -18.58 14.30 4.60
C GLU A 273 -18.10 14.22 3.13
N ASP A 274 -17.08 13.43 2.84
CA ASP A 274 -16.66 13.20 1.46
C ASP A 274 -17.73 12.40 0.69
N ALA A 275 -18.14 12.89 -0.49
CA ALA A 275 -19.20 12.31 -1.29
C ALA A 275 -18.94 10.86 -1.71
N LYS A 276 -17.66 10.51 -2.00
CA LYS A 276 -17.23 9.15 -2.36
C LYS A 276 -17.33 8.21 -1.16
N THR A 277 -16.77 8.64 -0.03
CA THR A 277 -16.84 7.91 1.25
C THR A 277 -18.29 7.74 1.69
N HIS A 278 -19.10 8.79 1.59
CA HIS A 278 -20.52 8.75 1.95
C HIS A 278 -21.33 7.79 1.05
N LYS A 279 -21.08 7.79 -0.27
CA LYS A 279 -21.72 6.87 -1.21
C LYS A 279 -21.36 5.41 -0.89
N ASN A 280 -20.08 5.14 -0.61
CA ASN A 280 -19.60 3.80 -0.28
C ASN A 280 -20.12 3.31 1.08
N LEU A 281 -20.18 4.18 2.09
CA LEU A 281 -20.70 3.83 3.42
C LEU A 281 -22.21 3.61 3.43
N ARG A 282 -23.00 4.39 2.67
CA ARG A 282 -24.47 4.22 2.56
C ARG A 282 -24.88 2.83 2.10
N GLU A 283 -24.03 2.12 1.44
CA GLU A 283 -24.29 0.76 0.99
C GLU A 283 -24.29 -0.26 2.14
N TRP A 284 -23.64 0.07 3.27
CA TRP A 284 -23.45 -0.81 4.42
C TRP A 284 -24.03 -0.27 5.73
N VAL A 285 -24.23 1.05 5.79
CA VAL A 285 -24.59 1.76 7.01
C VAL A 285 -25.93 2.50 6.80
N PRO A 286 -26.95 2.21 7.61
CA PRO A 286 -28.22 2.94 7.56
C PRO A 286 -28.03 4.45 7.77
N ALA A 287 -28.85 5.27 7.14
CA ALA A 287 -28.73 6.73 7.15
C ALA A 287 -28.64 7.34 8.56
N TRP A 288 -29.41 6.82 9.52
CA TRP A 288 -29.39 7.29 10.91
C TRP A 288 -28.06 7.08 11.64
N CYS A 289 -27.22 6.13 11.18
CA CYS A 289 -25.90 5.91 11.77
C CYS A 289 -24.93 7.07 11.47
N PHE A 290 -25.17 7.86 10.41
CA PHE A 290 -24.26 8.95 10.06
C PHE A 290 -24.22 10.05 11.13
N ASP A 291 -25.33 10.38 11.76
CA ASP A 291 -25.36 11.36 12.84
C ASP A 291 -24.56 10.85 14.05
N PHE A 292 -24.66 9.56 14.35
CA PHE A 292 -23.83 8.94 15.39
C PHE A 292 -22.34 8.93 15.01
N ILE A 293 -22.01 8.63 13.76
CA ILE A 293 -20.62 8.64 13.28
C ILE A 293 -20.05 10.06 13.34
N ARG A 294 -20.80 11.09 12.92
CA ARG A 294 -20.39 12.50 13.05
C ARG A 294 -20.15 12.87 14.52
N TRP A 295 -21.08 12.51 15.40
CA TRP A 295 -20.89 12.74 16.84
C TRP A 295 -19.65 12.02 17.38
N ALA A 296 -19.42 10.78 16.95
CA ALA A 296 -18.27 9.98 17.37
C ALA A 296 -16.92 10.53 16.89
N LEU A 297 -16.91 11.16 15.71
CA LEU A 297 -15.71 11.73 15.08
C LEU A 297 -15.50 13.22 15.37
N ARG A 298 -16.36 13.87 16.19
CA ARG A 298 -16.27 15.30 16.48
C ARG A 298 -14.91 15.75 17.06
N GLU A 299 -14.22 14.87 17.79
CA GLU A 299 -12.88 15.13 18.32
C GLU A 299 -11.78 15.01 17.27
N PHE A 300 -12.13 14.58 16.05
CA PHE A 300 -11.22 14.35 14.92
C PHE A 300 -11.68 15.12 13.67
N ASP A 301 -12.39 16.23 13.85
CA ASP A 301 -12.89 17.10 12.77
C ASP A 301 -13.71 16.33 11.70
N GLY A 302 -14.52 15.34 12.14
CA GLY A 302 -15.32 14.51 11.26
C GLY A 302 -14.55 13.42 10.51
N LYS A 303 -13.24 13.31 10.72
CA LYS A 303 -12.37 12.36 10.02
C LYS A 303 -11.99 11.18 10.92
N CYS A 304 -11.91 9.99 10.35
CA CYS A 304 -11.41 8.80 11.04
C CYS A 304 -9.96 8.51 10.60
N PRO A 305 -8.96 8.89 11.38
CA PRO A 305 -7.56 8.67 11.03
C PRO A 305 -7.18 7.20 11.23
N LEU A 306 -6.39 6.66 10.30
CA LEU A 306 -5.90 5.29 10.31
C LEU A 306 -4.42 5.26 9.95
N LYS A 307 -3.69 4.32 10.56
CA LYS A 307 -2.33 4.00 10.20
C LYS A 307 -2.26 2.61 9.59
N ILE A 308 -2.18 2.54 8.28
CA ILE A 308 -2.23 1.29 7.52
C ILE A 308 -1.04 1.08 6.60
N ASP A 309 -0.29 2.14 6.29
CA ASP A 309 0.94 2.07 5.49
C ASP A 309 2.16 2.01 6.41
N TRP A 310 3.08 1.09 6.10
CA TRP A 310 4.19 0.74 6.97
C TRP A 310 5.45 0.38 6.20
N PHE A 311 6.57 0.54 6.91
CA PHE A 311 7.85 -0.07 6.55
C PHE A 311 8.31 -1.06 7.62
N ALA A 312 9.04 -2.09 7.20
CA ALA A 312 9.87 -2.93 8.07
C ALA A 312 11.23 -3.16 7.40
N VAL A 313 12.29 -3.02 8.14
CA VAL A 313 13.67 -3.03 7.64
C VAL A 313 14.51 -4.04 8.41
N ARG A 314 15.35 -4.79 7.71
CA ARG A 314 16.34 -5.70 8.27
C ARG A 314 17.71 -5.48 7.62
N GLY A 315 18.81 -5.53 8.38
CA GLY A 315 20.17 -5.45 7.87
C GLY A 315 20.57 -4.11 7.25
N ALA A 316 19.80 -3.06 7.55
CA ALA A 316 20.09 -1.66 7.29
C ALA A 316 19.42 -0.81 8.37
N THR A 317 19.97 0.37 8.62
CA THR A 317 19.41 1.27 9.63
C THR A 317 18.43 2.25 9.00
N PRO A 318 17.10 2.17 9.34
CA PRO A 318 16.13 3.17 8.91
C PRO A 318 16.36 4.49 9.66
N ALA A 319 16.18 5.61 8.96
CA ALA A 319 16.31 6.95 9.50
C ALA A 319 15.28 7.89 8.85
N ALA A 320 14.99 9.00 9.54
CA ALA A 320 14.14 10.08 9.05
C ALA A 320 12.80 9.60 8.45
N PRO A 321 11.99 8.80 9.18
CA PRO A 321 10.68 8.41 8.69
C PRO A 321 9.80 9.64 8.50
N VAL A 322 9.01 9.67 7.41
CA VAL A 322 8.08 10.76 7.09
C VAL A 322 6.74 10.22 6.65
N VAL A 323 5.69 11.03 6.82
CA VAL A 323 4.38 10.89 6.18
C VAL A 323 4.11 12.20 5.43
N ILE A 324 3.67 12.13 4.18
CA ILE A 324 3.45 13.28 3.31
C ILE A 324 1.95 13.42 3.09
N HIS A 325 1.32 14.36 3.78
CA HIS A 325 -0.13 14.60 3.76
C HIS A 325 -0.59 15.49 2.61
N GLU A 326 0.31 16.24 2.00
CA GLU A 326 0.01 17.30 1.02
C GLU A 326 -0.66 16.78 -0.27
N PHE A 327 -0.55 15.48 -0.55
CA PHE A 327 -1.17 14.87 -1.73
C PHE A 327 -2.64 14.55 -1.53
N ARG A 328 -3.10 14.59 -0.30
CA ARG A 328 -4.49 14.35 0.08
C ARG A 328 -5.11 15.59 0.73
N GLU A 329 -4.42 16.23 1.65
CA GLU A 329 -4.92 17.39 2.36
C GLU A 329 -4.89 18.67 1.52
N GLY A 330 -5.98 19.43 1.57
CA GLY A 330 -6.10 20.70 0.85
C GLY A 330 -6.24 20.58 -0.66
N ARG A 331 -6.32 19.38 -1.22
CA ARG A 331 -6.53 19.11 -2.66
C ARG A 331 -7.92 18.56 -2.94
N LYS A 332 -8.49 18.95 -4.07
CA LYS A 332 -9.77 18.43 -4.58
C LYS A 332 -9.67 18.25 -6.10
N PRO A 333 -9.66 17.01 -6.63
CA PRO A 333 -9.58 15.77 -5.88
C PRO A 333 -8.22 15.54 -5.20
N PRO A 334 -8.13 14.70 -4.15
CA PRO A 334 -6.86 14.24 -3.63
C PRO A 334 -6.12 13.37 -4.66
N LEU A 335 -4.79 13.31 -4.62
CA LEU A 335 -4.02 12.48 -5.56
C LEU A 335 -4.12 10.98 -5.23
N SER A 336 -4.45 10.64 -4.00
CA SER A 336 -4.74 9.30 -3.50
C SER A 336 -5.49 9.41 -2.19
N ASP A 337 -6.24 8.39 -1.81
CA ASP A 337 -6.85 8.24 -0.49
C ASP A 337 -5.81 7.83 0.59
N HIS A 338 -4.56 7.57 0.20
CA HIS A 338 -3.42 7.33 1.07
C HIS A 338 -2.39 8.45 1.01
N ASP A 339 -1.76 8.71 2.15
CA ASP A 339 -0.57 9.55 2.26
C ASP A 339 0.67 8.74 1.82
N ALA A 340 1.63 9.38 1.16
CA ALA A 340 2.90 8.71 0.88
C ALA A 340 3.75 8.65 2.15
N ILE A 341 4.45 7.53 2.36
CA ILE A 341 5.40 7.37 3.45
C ILE A 341 6.82 7.20 2.93
N GLY A 342 7.81 7.60 3.71
CA GLY A 342 9.20 7.51 3.29
C GLY A 342 10.18 7.30 4.44
N ILE A 343 11.32 6.70 4.11
CA ILE A 343 12.47 6.50 5.00
C ILE A 343 13.77 6.66 4.23
N ASP A 344 14.83 7.00 4.93
CA ASP A 344 16.21 6.93 4.44
C ASP A 344 16.88 5.68 5.03
N LEU A 345 17.41 4.79 4.18
CA LEU A 345 18.15 3.60 4.59
C LEU A 345 19.63 3.88 4.60
N ARG A 346 20.29 3.69 5.74
CA ARG A 346 21.75 3.73 5.85
C ARG A 346 22.29 2.31 5.82
N PRO A 347 23.30 2.03 4.97
CA PRO A 347 24.01 0.76 5.04
C PRO A 347 24.59 0.56 6.44
N ASP A 348 24.36 -0.58 7.06
CA ASP A 348 25.03 -0.92 8.30
C ASP A 348 26.53 -1.03 8.02
N GLY A 349 27.38 -0.38 8.82
CA GLY A 349 28.82 -0.29 8.59
C GLY A 349 29.60 -1.63 8.71
N ARG A 350 28.92 -2.75 8.56
CA ARG A 350 29.45 -4.12 8.64
C ARG A 350 29.26 -4.91 7.35
N SER A 351 29.75 -4.39 6.23
CA SER A 351 29.85 -5.19 5.00
C SER A 351 31.07 -4.76 4.21
N GLN A 352 32.22 -4.86 4.83
CA GLN A 352 33.51 -4.98 4.15
C GLN A 352 34.45 -5.75 5.08
N ILE A 353 34.39 -7.07 5.05
CA ILE A 353 35.55 -7.96 5.24
C ILE A 353 35.44 -9.04 4.17
#